data_367d642f665949320c6865ccb7d7e072
#
_entry.id   367d642f665949320c6865ccb7d7e072
#
_cell.length_a   1.000
_cell.length_b   1.000
_cell.length_c   1.000
_cell.angle_alpha   90.00
_cell.angle_beta   90.00
_cell.angle_gamma   90.00
#
_symmetry.space_group_name_H-M   'P 1'
#
loop_
_entity.id
_entity.type
_entity.pdbx_description
1 polymer ?
#
loop_
_entity_poly.entity_id
_entity_poly.type
_entity_poly.pdbx_seq_one_letter_code
_entity_poly.pdbx_strand_id
1 'polypeptide(L)'
;VEETLEELRDEKKHGKKKSYFDHQTPALRFVHLTKSGYPFFLLVNEGDDEIDGNLITDIAGAAYRFNAFTGKTTPVYGTIHTDGFAYPVHIGAREAVILGFNTDVLPQLGETPTRVLSEIVVLNETRRSFVYKPVDGRRCMLRFAEIHDRVDVTVNGKAVGVLLWKPWELDITESLTDGENTVSWQVTGSAANTYGKPVEVGVSGVTVEIT
;
A
#
# COMPACT_ATOMS: atom_id res chain seq x y z
N VAL A 1 33.40 7.41 -1.06
CA VAL A 1 32.99 5.98 -1.18
C VAL A 1 33.63 5.14 -0.09
N GLU A 2 34.87 5.41 0.31
CA GLU A 2 35.53 4.72 1.43
C GLU A 2 35.01 5.16 2.82
N GLU A 3 34.71 6.42 3.01
CA GLU A 3 34.10 6.95 4.24
C GLU A 3 32.75 6.28 4.56
N THR A 4 31.90 6.04 3.56
CA THR A 4 30.60 5.38 3.74
C THR A 4 30.71 3.92 4.18
N LEU A 5 31.82 3.24 3.81
CA LEU A 5 32.06 1.85 4.20
C LEU A 5 32.66 1.73 5.61
N GLU A 6 33.38 2.74 6.06
CA GLU A 6 33.86 2.81 7.45
C GLU A 6 32.74 3.13 8.43
N GLU A 7 31.84 4.07 8.10
CA GLU A 7 30.63 4.36 8.88
C GLU A 7 29.74 3.12 9.04
N LEU A 8 29.55 2.33 7.96
CA LEU A 8 28.81 1.07 8.01
C LEU A 8 29.53 -0.04 8.81
N ARG A 9 30.88 0.03 8.94
CA ARG A 9 31.66 -0.87 9.78
C ARG A 9 31.64 -0.49 11.24
N ASP A 10 31.62 0.80 11.57
CA ASP A 10 31.52 1.30 12.95
C ASP A 10 30.12 1.10 13.54
N GLU A 11 29.06 1.16 12.74
CA GLU A 11 27.71 0.79 13.16
C GLU A 11 27.59 -0.67 13.64
N LYS A 12 28.40 -1.57 13.08
CA LYS A 12 28.49 -2.97 13.55
C LYS A 12 29.15 -3.14 14.92
N LYS A 13 29.98 -2.19 15.37
CA LYS A 13 30.71 -2.28 16.64
C LYS A 13 29.95 -1.77 17.85
N HIS A 14 28.89 -0.98 17.68
CA HIS A 14 28.22 -0.26 18.80
C HIS A 14 26.84 -0.83 19.15
N GLY A 15 26.55 -2.11 18.88
CA GLY A 15 25.36 -2.78 19.43
C GLY A 15 24.02 -2.06 19.14
N LYS A 16 23.92 -1.28 18.05
CA LYS A 16 22.67 -0.65 17.65
C LYS A 16 21.66 -1.75 17.34
N LYS A 17 20.55 -1.72 18.06
CA LYS A 17 19.40 -2.57 17.77
C LYS A 17 19.04 -2.42 16.29
N LYS A 18 19.08 -3.53 15.57
CA LYS A 18 18.78 -3.53 14.15
C LYS A 18 17.28 -3.70 13.97
N SER A 19 16.71 -2.84 13.15
CA SER A 19 15.39 -3.13 12.61
C SER A 19 15.49 -4.34 11.68
N TYR A 20 14.55 -5.27 11.78
CA TYR A 20 14.52 -6.50 10.99
C TYR A 20 13.07 -6.95 10.76
N PHE A 21 12.88 -7.81 9.78
CA PHE A 21 11.61 -8.47 9.54
C PHE A 21 11.56 -9.77 10.34
N ASP A 22 10.42 -10.11 10.94
CA ASP A 22 10.27 -11.22 11.90
C ASP A 22 10.58 -12.61 11.32
N HIS A 23 10.61 -12.74 9.99
CA HIS A 23 11.04 -13.94 9.31
C HIS A 23 11.82 -13.63 8.03
N GLN A 24 12.63 -14.59 7.58
CA GLN A 24 13.37 -14.43 6.35
C GLN A 24 12.46 -14.62 5.14
N THR A 25 12.40 -13.59 4.30
CA THR A 25 11.66 -13.61 3.06
C THR A 25 12.59 -13.20 1.93
N PRO A 26 13.05 -14.14 1.09
CA PRO A 26 14.05 -13.87 0.06
C PRO A 26 13.64 -12.77 -0.94
N ALA A 27 12.34 -12.62 -1.16
CA ALA A 27 11.80 -11.61 -2.05
C ALA A 27 11.71 -10.21 -1.41
N LEU A 28 11.85 -10.10 -0.08
CA LEU A 28 11.77 -8.82 0.61
C LEU A 28 13.09 -8.07 0.54
N ARG A 29 13.05 -6.85 0.06
CA ARG A 29 14.11 -5.85 0.24
C ARG A 29 13.56 -4.73 1.10
N PHE A 30 14.33 -4.30 2.09
CA PHE A 30 13.98 -3.09 2.81
C PHE A 30 15.22 -2.27 3.15
N VAL A 31 15.02 -0.98 3.24
CA VAL A 31 16.05 -0.02 3.62
C VAL A 31 15.48 0.95 4.65
N HIS A 32 16.29 1.24 5.66
CA HIS A 32 16.00 2.27 6.66
C HIS A 32 16.60 3.60 6.19
N LEU A 33 15.77 4.62 6.13
CA LEU A 33 16.13 5.96 5.69
C LEU A 33 15.65 6.98 6.72
N THR A 34 16.22 8.18 6.66
CA THR A 34 15.77 9.32 7.48
C THR A 34 15.58 10.54 6.59
N LYS A 35 14.47 11.24 6.76
CA LYS A 35 14.17 12.48 6.06
C LYS A 35 13.66 13.51 7.07
N SER A 36 14.30 14.69 7.10
CA SER A 36 13.97 15.78 8.04
C SER A 36 13.91 15.34 9.51
N GLY A 37 14.78 14.39 9.91
CA GLY A 37 14.83 13.83 11.27
C GLY A 37 13.87 12.68 11.53
N TYR A 38 12.94 12.39 10.63
CA TYR A 38 11.97 11.30 10.79
C TYR A 38 12.45 10.04 10.08
N PRO A 39 12.54 8.90 10.80
CA PRO A 39 12.91 7.62 10.22
C PRO A 39 11.74 7.03 9.40
N PHE A 40 12.10 6.32 8.33
CA PHE A 40 11.14 5.53 7.56
C PHE A 40 11.80 4.33 6.91
N PHE A 41 11.00 3.33 6.60
CA PHE A 41 11.41 2.14 5.88
C PHE A 41 10.72 2.11 4.53
N LEU A 42 11.51 1.85 3.49
CA LEU A 42 11.00 1.43 2.19
C LEU A 42 11.13 -0.10 2.15
N LEU A 43 10.00 -0.79 2.03
CA LEU A 43 9.92 -2.23 1.90
C LEU A 43 9.43 -2.55 0.49
N VAL A 44 10.12 -3.45 -0.19
CA VAL A 44 9.82 -3.83 -1.58
C VAL A 44 9.72 -5.35 -1.65
N ASN A 45 8.60 -5.84 -2.14
CA ASN A 45 8.41 -7.24 -2.48
C ASN A 45 8.77 -7.45 -3.96
N GLU A 46 9.89 -8.13 -4.22
CA GLU A 46 10.35 -8.47 -5.58
C GLU A 46 9.76 -9.80 -6.09
N GLY A 47 8.94 -10.47 -5.25
CA GLY A 47 8.31 -11.75 -5.56
C GLY A 47 6.91 -11.65 -6.13
N ASP A 48 6.39 -12.79 -6.53
CA ASP A 48 5.03 -12.93 -7.07
C ASP A 48 3.99 -13.30 -6.01
N ASP A 49 4.44 -13.68 -4.81
CA ASP A 49 3.59 -13.99 -3.66
C ASP A 49 3.49 -12.78 -2.72
N GLU A 50 2.39 -12.67 -1.99
CA GLU A 50 2.21 -11.67 -0.95
C GLU A 50 3.12 -11.96 0.26
N ILE A 51 3.55 -10.90 0.94
CA ILE A 51 4.36 -10.98 2.16
C ILE A 51 3.56 -10.41 3.32
N ASP A 52 3.28 -11.23 4.32
CA ASP A 52 2.73 -10.83 5.61
C ASP A 52 3.75 -11.06 6.71
N GLY A 53 3.90 -10.10 7.62
CA GLY A 53 4.83 -10.23 8.73
C GLY A 53 4.92 -8.95 9.56
N ASN A 54 5.95 -8.85 10.39
CA ASN A 54 6.15 -7.70 11.23
C ASN A 54 7.53 -7.08 11.00
N LEU A 55 7.57 -5.77 10.87
CA LEU A 55 8.80 -5.01 11.02
C LEU A 55 9.08 -4.83 12.52
N ILE A 56 10.17 -5.41 13.00
CA ILE A 56 10.65 -5.25 14.36
C ILE A 56 11.64 -4.08 14.39
N THR A 57 11.41 -3.11 15.29
CA THR A 57 12.28 -1.92 15.41
C THR A 57 12.26 -1.36 16.81
N ASP A 58 13.34 -0.71 17.23
CA ASP A 58 13.43 0.04 18.49
C ASP A 58 12.99 1.51 18.35
N ILE A 59 12.53 1.91 17.18
CA ILE A 59 12.04 3.26 16.94
C ILE A 59 10.75 3.49 17.75
N ALA A 60 10.85 4.36 18.75
CA ALA A 60 9.73 4.77 19.58
C ALA A 60 9.02 5.96 18.92
N GLY A 61 8.00 5.69 18.12
CA GLY A 61 7.24 6.71 17.41
C GLY A 61 5.93 6.17 16.85
N ALA A 62 4.98 7.07 16.58
CA ALA A 62 3.74 6.67 15.89
C ALA A 62 4.06 6.26 14.45
N ALA A 63 3.66 5.05 14.09
CA ALA A 63 3.90 4.49 12.76
C ALA A 63 2.76 4.79 11.79
N TYR A 64 3.12 5.07 10.55
CA TYR A 64 2.16 5.36 9.47
C TYR A 64 2.60 4.68 8.17
N ARG A 65 1.66 4.02 7.51
CA ARG A 65 1.84 3.60 6.10
C ARG A 65 1.56 4.82 5.22
N PHE A 66 2.53 5.15 4.37
CA PHE A 66 2.45 6.27 3.45
C PHE A 66 2.10 5.77 2.05
N ASN A 67 1.08 6.35 1.43
CA ASN A 67 0.75 6.12 0.04
C ASN A 67 1.46 7.17 -0.83
N ALA A 68 2.47 6.76 -1.58
CA ALA A 68 3.29 7.66 -2.40
C ALA A 68 2.53 8.32 -3.55
N PHE A 69 1.42 7.74 -4.01
CA PHE A 69 0.63 8.27 -5.12
C PHE A 69 -0.36 9.35 -4.67
N THR A 70 -0.97 9.15 -3.50
CA THR A 70 -2.01 10.06 -2.99
C THR A 70 -1.49 11.03 -1.94
N GLY A 71 -0.30 10.80 -1.39
CA GLY A 71 0.24 11.54 -0.26
C GLY A 71 -0.46 11.26 1.08
N LYS A 72 -1.46 10.38 1.10
CA LYS A 72 -2.20 10.04 2.32
C LYS A 72 -1.39 9.10 3.22
N THR A 73 -1.63 9.21 4.53
CA THR A 73 -1.04 8.33 5.55
C THR A 73 -2.14 7.56 6.27
N THR A 74 -1.85 6.31 6.63
CA THR A 74 -2.72 5.46 7.44
C THR A 74 -1.95 5.05 8.70
N PRO A 75 -2.50 5.20 9.91
CA PRO A 75 -1.82 4.78 11.12
C PRO A 75 -1.63 3.26 11.13
N VAL A 76 -0.48 2.84 11.66
CA VAL A 76 -0.15 1.43 11.89
C VAL A 76 0.06 1.23 13.37
N TYR A 77 -0.72 0.33 13.95
CA TYR A 77 -0.65 0.03 15.38
C TYR A 77 0.35 -1.08 15.61
N GLY A 78 1.30 -0.82 16.52
CA GLY A 78 2.32 -1.80 16.89
C GLY A 78 1.95 -2.57 18.14
N THR A 79 2.67 -3.65 18.39
CA THR A 79 2.67 -4.38 19.65
C THR A 79 4.04 -4.31 20.30
N ILE A 80 4.09 -4.49 21.61
CA ILE A 80 5.38 -4.53 22.34
C ILE A 80 6.09 -5.83 21.98
N HIS A 81 7.36 -5.71 21.62
CA HIS A 81 8.26 -6.82 21.33
C HIS A 81 9.50 -6.74 22.23
N THR A 82 10.20 -7.85 22.45
CA THR A 82 11.40 -7.91 23.28
C THR A 82 12.51 -6.98 22.77
N ASP A 83 12.59 -6.77 21.47
CA ASP A 83 13.58 -5.90 20.83
C ASP A 83 13.04 -4.49 20.49
N GLY A 84 11.88 -4.12 21.03
CA GLY A 84 11.24 -2.83 20.80
C GLY A 84 9.76 -2.94 20.46
N PHE A 85 9.41 -2.70 19.23
CA PHE A 85 8.03 -2.72 18.74
C PHE A 85 7.93 -3.58 17.47
N ALA A 86 6.82 -4.30 17.34
CA ALA A 86 6.47 -5.05 16.14
C ALA A 86 5.32 -4.35 15.43
N TYR A 87 5.54 -3.96 14.17
CA TYR A 87 4.54 -3.31 13.34
C TYR A 87 4.10 -4.26 12.22
N PRO A 88 2.80 -4.61 12.12
CA PRO A 88 2.32 -5.49 11.07
C PRO A 88 2.47 -4.84 9.70
N VAL A 89 3.00 -5.59 8.76
CA VAL A 89 3.20 -5.15 7.37
C VAL A 89 2.66 -6.21 6.43
N HIS A 90 1.78 -5.78 5.55
CA HIS A 90 1.33 -6.55 4.40
C HIS A 90 1.86 -5.89 3.13
N ILE A 91 2.48 -6.66 2.25
CA ILE A 91 3.07 -6.19 0.99
C ILE A 91 2.60 -7.13 -0.12
N GLY A 92 1.78 -6.63 -1.03
CA GLY A 92 1.32 -7.39 -2.18
C GLY A 92 2.47 -7.82 -3.11
N ALA A 93 2.19 -8.73 -4.02
CA ALA A 93 3.16 -9.14 -5.05
C ALA A 93 3.64 -7.93 -5.86
N ARG A 94 4.97 -7.79 -6.03
CA ARG A 94 5.60 -6.69 -6.76
C ARG A 94 5.26 -5.28 -6.23
N GLU A 95 4.85 -5.18 -4.97
CA GLU A 95 4.48 -3.92 -4.32
C GLU A 95 5.66 -3.33 -3.52
N ALA A 96 5.63 -1.99 -3.39
CA ALA A 96 6.48 -1.23 -2.47
C ALA A 96 5.64 -0.53 -1.42
N VAL A 97 6.04 -0.62 -0.17
CA VAL A 97 5.38 0.00 0.99
C VAL A 97 6.34 0.94 1.68
N ILE A 98 5.86 2.12 2.06
CA ILE A 98 6.61 3.05 2.91
C ILE A 98 5.96 3.07 4.29
N LEU A 99 6.75 2.74 5.31
CA LEU A 99 6.38 2.83 6.71
C LEU A 99 7.20 3.94 7.37
N GLY A 100 6.56 5.05 7.73
CA GLY A 100 7.20 6.20 8.36
C GLY A 100 6.88 6.29 9.84
N PHE A 101 7.75 6.94 10.61
CA PHE A 101 7.60 7.08 12.06
C PHE A 101 7.66 8.56 12.44
N ASN A 102 6.64 9.01 13.18
CA ASN A 102 6.69 10.29 13.86
C ASN A 102 7.20 10.08 15.29
N THR A 103 8.46 10.41 15.51
CA THR A 103 9.13 10.24 16.82
C THR A 103 8.75 11.28 17.85
N ASP A 104 8.04 12.34 17.47
CA ASP A 104 7.49 13.35 18.38
C ASP A 104 6.20 12.86 19.06
N VAL A 105 5.65 11.75 18.59
CA VAL A 105 4.40 11.14 19.09
C VAL A 105 4.71 9.72 19.57
N LEU A 106 4.19 9.35 20.73
CA LEU A 106 4.35 7.99 21.26
C LEU A 106 3.79 6.92 20.30
N PRO A 107 4.38 5.71 20.34
CA PRO A 107 3.88 4.59 19.55
C PRO A 107 2.39 4.34 19.79
N GLN A 108 1.63 4.18 18.74
CA GLN A 108 0.26 3.72 18.83
C GLN A 108 0.29 2.20 19.02
N LEU A 109 -0.03 1.75 20.24
CA LEU A 109 -0.05 0.33 20.59
C LEU A 109 -1.48 -0.18 20.61
N GLY A 110 -1.67 -1.38 20.15
CA GLY A 110 -2.96 -2.05 20.10
C GLY A 110 -3.03 -3.02 18.93
N GLU A 111 -4.13 -3.72 18.85
CA GLU A 111 -4.44 -4.41 17.61
C GLU A 111 -4.74 -3.35 16.55
N THR A 112 -4.11 -3.46 15.39
CA THR A 112 -4.61 -2.75 14.20
C THR A 112 -6.10 -3.05 14.14
N PRO A 113 -6.97 -2.03 14.09
CA PRO A 113 -8.41 -2.26 14.14
C PRO A 113 -8.72 -3.42 13.21
N THR A 114 -9.24 -4.49 13.80
CA THR A 114 -9.58 -5.71 13.05
C THR A 114 -10.37 -5.22 11.86
N ARG A 115 -9.87 -5.50 10.66
CA ARG A 115 -10.49 -5.13 9.39
C ARG A 115 -12.00 -5.30 9.59
N VAL A 116 -12.69 -4.19 9.78
CA VAL A 116 -14.15 -4.19 9.89
C VAL A 116 -14.59 -4.95 8.66
N LEU A 117 -15.42 -5.98 8.82
CA LEU A 117 -15.87 -6.85 7.75
C LEU A 117 -16.14 -5.97 6.53
N SER A 118 -15.20 -6.00 5.58
CA SER A 118 -15.26 -5.14 4.42
C SER A 118 -16.39 -5.68 3.57
N GLU A 119 -17.32 -4.81 3.24
CA GLU A 119 -18.32 -5.13 2.24
C GLU A 119 -17.62 -5.11 0.89
N ILE A 120 -17.56 -6.26 0.22
CA ILE A 120 -16.96 -6.36 -1.10
C ILE A 120 -18.06 -6.39 -2.14
N VAL A 121 -18.08 -5.38 -3.01
CA VAL A 121 -18.97 -5.33 -4.16
C VAL A 121 -18.18 -5.69 -5.41
N VAL A 122 -18.57 -6.76 -6.09
CA VAL A 122 -17.98 -7.15 -7.37
C VAL A 122 -18.64 -6.37 -8.50
N LEU A 123 -17.80 -5.69 -9.27
CA LEU A 123 -18.19 -4.96 -10.48
C LEU A 123 -17.75 -5.73 -11.73
N ASN A 124 -18.47 -5.55 -12.84
CA ASN A 124 -18.13 -6.12 -14.15
C ASN A 124 -18.71 -5.25 -15.29
N GLU A 125 -18.61 -5.68 -16.51
CA GLU A 125 -19.10 -4.94 -17.69
C GLU A 125 -20.60 -4.63 -17.65
N THR A 126 -21.40 -5.45 -16.97
CA THR A 126 -22.85 -5.28 -16.86
C THR A 126 -23.28 -4.66 -15.54
N ARG A 127 -22.47 -4.78 -14.50
CA ARG A 127 -22.71 -4.20 -13.18
C ARG A 127 -21.62 -3.20 -12.86
N ARG A 128 -21.87 -1.94 -13.13
CA ARG A 128 -20.94 -0.83 -12.90
C ARG A 128 -21.41 0.12 -11.80
N SER A 129 -22.50 -0.20 -11.11
CA SER A 129 -23.00 0.61 -9.99
C SER A 129 -23.10 -0.18 -8.69
N PHE A 130 -23.04 0.55 -7.58
CA PHE A 130 -23.25 0.04 -6.24
C PHE A 130 -23.84 1.14 -5.35
N VAL A 131 -24.52 0.71 -4.28
CA VAL A 131 -25.08 1.64 -3.29
C VAL A 131 -24.02 1.87 -2.20
N TYR A 132 -23.78 3.13 -1.88
CA TYR A 132 -22.90 3.54 -0.81
C TYR A 132 -23.68 4.40 0.20
N LYS A 133 -23.39 4.18 1.48
CA LYS A 133 -23.89 5.02 2.57
C LYS A 133 -22.67 5.58 3.32
N PRO A 134 -22.50 6.92 3.30
CA PRO A 134 -21.40 7.55 4.02
C PRO A 134 -21.48 7.24 5.51
N VAL A 135 -20.36 6.79 6.06
CA VAL A 135 -20.17 6.61 7.50
C VAL A 135 -18.80 7.17 7.83
N ASP A 136 -18.71 7.97 8.89
CA ASP A 136 -17.44 8.55 9.32
C ASP A 136 -16.36 7.48 9.55
N GLY A 137 -15.20 7.74 8.98
CA GLY A 137 -14.05 6.85 9.08
C GLY A 137 -14.03 5.68 8.08
N ARG A 138 -15.11 5.43 7.33
CA ARG A 138 -15.11 4.41 6.27
C ARG A 138 -14.36 4.87 5.04
N ARG A 139 -13.67 3.92 4.42
CA ARG A 139 -12.97 4.09 3.14
C ARG A 139 -13.52 3.16 2.09
N CYS A 140 -13.54 3.63 0.86
CA CYS A 140 -13.91 2.83 -0.30
C CYS A 140 -12.72 2.72 -1.24
N MET A 141 -12.22 1.49 -1.39
CA MET A 141 -11.10 1.18 -2.28
C MET A 141 -11.63 0.44 -3.51
N LEU A 142 -11.43 1.03 -4.68
CA LEU A 142 -11.65 0.34 -5.96
C LEU A 142 -10.38 -0.44 -6.28
N ARG A 143 -10.52 -1.75 -6.52
CA ARG A 143 -9.40 -2.65 -6.82
C ARG A 143 -9.64 -3.41 -8.11
N PHE A 144 -8.56 -3.65 -8.82
CA PHE A 144 -8.51 -4.51 -10.00
C PHE A 144 -7.56 -5.67 -9.72
N ALA A 145 -7.99 -6.90 -9.97
CA ALA A 145 -7.10 -8.06 -9.80
C ALA A 145 -5.98 -8.05 -10.83
N GLU A 146 -6.33 -7.74 -12.09
CA GLU A 146 -5.35 -7.61 -13.17
C GLU A 146 -5.71 -6.42 -14.07
N ILE A 147 -4.67 -5.71 -14.49
CA ILE A 147 -4.74 -4.67 -15.52
C ILE A 147 -3.65 -4.97 -16.55
N HIS A 148 -4.07 -5.06 -17.80
CA HIS A 148 -3.17 -5.08 -18.93
C HIS A 148 -3.24 -3.71 -19.62
N ASP A 149 -2.12 -2.99 -19.59
CA ASP A 149 -1.96 -1.63 -20.08
C ASP A 149 -2.51 -0.53 -19.14
N ARG A 150 -3.05 0.54 -19.69
CA ARG A 150 -3.52 1.72 -18.96
C ARG A 150 -5.02 1.65 -18.71
N VAL A 151 -5.44 2.00 -17.51
CA VAL A 151 -6.86 2.15 -17.15
C VAL A 151 -7.13 3.55 -16.62
N ASP A 152 -8.02 4.28 -17.29
CA ASP A 152 -8.55 5.55 -16.82
C ASP A 152 -9.89 5.27 -16.11
N VAL A 153 -10.02 5.75 -14.87
CA VAL A 153 -11.18 5.47 -14.02
C VAL A 153 -11.98 6.75 -13.75
N THR A 154 -13.29 6.62 -13.84
CA THR A 154 -14.24 7.67 -13.45
C THR A 154 -15.25 7.13 -12.43
N VAL A 155 -15.66 7.98 -11.48
CA VAL A 155 -16.74 7.73 -10.54
C VAL A 155 -17.76 8.84 -10.69
N ASN A 156 -19.03 8.49 -10.89
CA ASN A 156 -20.12 9.46 -11.11
C ASN A 156 -19.79 10.46 -12.23
N GLY A 157 -19.09 10.00 -13.28
CA GLY A 157 -18.67 10.81 -14.41
C GLY A 157 -17.48 11.73 -14.17
N LYS A 158 -16.87 11.73 -12.98
CA LYS A 158 -15.67 12.50 -12.66
C LYS A 158 -14.44 11.59 -12.70
N ALA A 159 -13.35 12.05 -13.32
CA ALA A 159 -12.08 11.34 -13.32
C ALA A 159 -11.52 11.24 -11.89
N VAL A 160 -11.18 10.02 -11.46
CA VAL A 160 -10.63 9.75 -10.12
C VAL A 160 -9.19 9.28 -10.15
N GLY A 161 -8.74 8.73 -11.27
CA GLY A 161 -7.34 8.33 -11.40
C GLY A 161 -7.04 7.54 -12.66
N VAL A 162 -5.76 7.26 -12.83
CA VAL A 162 -5.20 6.44 -13.90
C VAL A 162 -4.35 5.36 -13.25
N LEU A 163 -4.54 4.12 -13.67
CA LEU A 163 -3.75 2.98 -13.21
C LEU A 163 -2.85 2.49 -14.35
N LEU A 164 -1.55 2.44 -14.06
CA LEU A 164 -0.49 2.04 -15.01
C LEU A 164 0.34 0.87 -14.50
N TRP A 165 0.46 0.73 -13.17
CA TRP A 165 1.24 -0.30 -12.48
C TRP A 165 0.64 -0.62 -11.10
N LYS A 166 1.05 -1.70 -10.51
CA LYS A 166 0.63 -2.13 -9.15
C LYS A 166 1.08 -1.11 -8.06
N PRO A 167 0.30 -0.99 -6.97
CA PRO A 167 -0.97 -1.64 -6.72
C PRO A 167 -2.11 -1.05 -7.58
N TRP A 168 -2.92 -1.93 -8.16
CA TRP A 168 -4.04 -1.51 -9.01
C TRP A 168 -5.26 -1.19 -8.16
N GLU A 169 -5.14 -0.12 -7.37
CA GLU A 169 -6.18 0.35 -6.46
C GLU A 169 -6.29 1.87 -6.45
N LEU A 170 -7.49 2.37 -6.21
CA LEU A 170 -7.81 3.78 -6.04
C LEU A 170 -8.71 3.98 -4.83
N ASP A 171 -8.36 4.93 -3.96
CA ASP A 171 -9.28 5.43 -2.93
C ASP A 171 -10.32 6.33 -3.60
N ILE A 172 -11.55 5.85 -3.68
CA ILE A 172 -12.66 6.56 -4.33
C ILE A 172 -13.61 7.22 -3.32
N THR A 173 -13.32 7.16 -2.03
CA THR A 173 -14.18 7.61 -0.94
C THR A 173 -14.73 9.02 -1.16
N GLU A 174 -13.85 9.96 -1.52
CA GLU A 174 -14.23 11.37 -1.71
C GLU A 174 -15.06 11.63 -2.99
N SER A 175 -15.12 10.64 -3.88
CA SER A 175 -15.88 10.74 -5.14
C SER A 175 -17.27 10.13 -5.07
N LEU A 176 -17.60 9.52 -3.92
CA LEU A 176 -18.87 8.87 -3.68
C LEU A 176 -19.92 9.83 -3.10
N THR A 177 -21.16 9.54 -3.40
CA THR A 177 -22.33 10.21 -2.83
C THR A 177 -23.20 9.19 -2.10
N ASP A 178 -24.08 9.66 -1.21
CA ASP A 178 -25.09 8.80 -0.59
C ASP A 178 -26.04 8.25 -1.67
N GLY A 179 -26.28 6.95 -1.65
CA GLY A 179 -27.09 6.23 -2.63
C GLY A 179 -26.28 5.54 -3.72
N GLU A 180 -26.83 5.50 -4.92
CA GLU A 180 -26.22 4.79 -6.05
C GLU A 180 -25.05 5.57 -6.64
N ASN A 181 -23.93 4.86 -6.82
CA ASN A 181 -22.71 5.38 -7.43
C ASN A 181 -22.30 4.51 -8.61
N THR A 182 -21.86 5.15 -9.69
CA THR A 182 -21.42 4.46 -10.91
C THR A 182 -19.92 4.57 -11.07
N VAL A 183 -19.26 3.43 -11.30
CA VAL A 183 -17.85 3.34 -11.66
C VAL A 183 -17.72 2.99 -13.13
N SER A 184 -16.90 3.75 -13.84
CA SER A 184 -16.57 3.43 -15.24
C SER A 184 -15.06 3.41 -15.40
N TRP A 185 -14.59 2.53 -16.26
CA TRP A 185 -13.19 2.43 -16.62
C TRP A 185 -13.02 2.27 -18.11
N GLN A 186 -11.96 2.85 -18.63
CA GLN A 186 -11.55 2.74 -20.02
C GLN A 186 -10.13 2.20 -20.08
N VAL A 187 -9.97 1.12 -20.81
CA VAL A 187 -8.66 0.52 -21.06
C VAL A 187 -8.10 1.10 -22.35
N THR A 188 -6.84 1.54 -22.30
CA THR A 188 -6.10 2.04 -23.47
C THR A 188 -4.89 1.13 -23.67
N GLY A 189 -4.88 0.42 -24.79
CA GLY A 189 -3.76 -0.45 -25.17
C GLY A 189 -2.49 0.32 -25.46
N SER A 190 -1.34 -0.28 -25.16
CA SER A 190 -0.03 0.28 -25.46
C SER A 190 0.36 0.11 -26.94
N ALA A 191 1.38 0.86 -27.35
CA ALA A 191 1.98 0.73 -28.67
C ALA A 191 2.58 -0.68 -28.93
N ALA A 192 2.83 -1.47 -27.88
CA ALA A 192 3.27 -2.86 -28.00
C ALA A 192 2.27 -3.71 -28.79
N ASN A 193 0.98 -3.44 -28.66
CA ASN A 193 -0.07 -4.11 -29.43
C ASN A 193 -0.13 -3.69 -30.90
N THR A 194 0.48 -2.55 -31.24
CA THR A 194 0.54 -2.07 -32.63
C THR A 194 1.80 -2.56 -33.36
N TYR A 195 2.92 -2.64 -32.63
CA TYR A 195 4.23 -2.90 -33.23
C TYR A 195 4.92 -4.18 -32.72
N GLY A 196 4.36 -4.85 -31.72
CA GLY A 196 4.91 -6.04 -31.08
C GLY A 196 4.03 -7.29 -31.25
N LYS A 197 4.25 -8.25 -30.37
CA LYS A 197 3.34 -9.40 -30.26
C LYS A 197 2.07 -8.91 -29.54
N PRO A 198 0.87 -9.22 -30.09
CA PRO A 198 -0.39 -8.87 -29.44
C PRO A 198 -0.41 -9.40 -27.99
N VAL A 199 -0.67 -8.53 -27.04
CA VAL A 199 -0.91 -8.86 -25.65
C VAL A 199 -2.38 -8.62 -25.36
N GLU A 200 -2.96 -9.47 -24.52
CA GLU A 200 -4.35 -9.31 -24.08
C GLU A 200 -4.53 -7.93 -23.43
N VAL A 201 -5.54 -7.18 -23.88
CA VAL A 201 -5.88 -5.85 -23.34
C VAL A 201 -7.14 -6.01 -22.53
N GLY A 202 -7.13 -5.53 -21.28
CA GLY A 202 -8.32 -5.62 -20.47
C GLY A 202 -8.08 -5.45 -18.97
N VAL A 203 -9.13 -5.68 -18.24
CA VAL A 203 -9.13 -5.72 -16.78
C VAL A 203 -9.90 -6.93 -16.30
N SER A 204 -9.52 -7.46 -15.14
CA SER A 204 -10.27 -8.51 -14.47
C SER A 204 -10.43 -8.23 -12.97
N GLY A 205 -11.41 -8.90 -12.36
CA GLY A 205 -11.60 -8.91 -10.92
C GLY A 205 -11.77 -7.51 -10.32
N VAL A 206 -12.73 -6.73 -10.86
CA VAL A 206 -13.00 -5.37 -10.35
C VAL A 206 -13.87 -5.44 -9.10
N THR A 207 -13.38 -4.87 -8.00
CA THR A 207 -14.10 -4.86 -6.72
C THR A 207 -14.07 -3.48 -6.07
N VAL A 208 -15.13 -3.16 -5.34
CA VAL A 208 -15.16 -2.04 -4.38
C VAL A 208 -15.15 -2.64 -2.99
N GLU A 209 -14.14 -2.33 -2.22
CA GLU A 209 -14.01 -2.73 -0.82
C GLU A 209 -14.34 -1.54 0.07
N ILE A 210 -15.37 -1.67 0.90
CA ILE A 210 -15.83 -0.66 1.86
C ILE A 210 -15.35 -1.09 3.25
N THR A 211 -14.41 -0.37 3.84
CA THR A 211 -13.76 -0.71 5.13
C THR A 211 -13.99 0.38 6.16
#